data_666d60dce5234ab29acd71b117842c1b
#
_entry.id   666d60dce5234ab29acd71b117842c1b
#
_cell.length_a   1.000
_cell.length_b   1.000
_cell.length_c   1.000
_cell.angle_alpha   90.00
_cell.angle_beta   90.00
_cell.angle_gamma   90.00
#
_symmetry.space_group_name_H-M   'P 1'
#
loop_
_entity.id
_entity.type
_entity.pdbx_description
1 polymer ?
#
loop_
_entity_poly.entity_id
_entity_poly.type
_entity_poly.pdbx_seq_one_letter_code
_entity_poly.pdbx_strand_id
1 'polypeptide(L)'
;YVFIQFGHNDEKADSTRHTDPGSTFDEILRRYVNETRAKGGIPVLFNSIVRRNFVQPKDDAIAKDVRRTPGEKEQPKEGTVLFDTHGAYLDAPRNVAKELGVTFIDMNKITHDLVQGLGPVESKKLFMFVEPNQVPAFPKGREDNTHLNVYGARTIAGLAVDAIGKEIPELAKYIRQFDYVVAQDGSGDFFTVQEAINAVPDFRKDVRTTILIRKGTYKEKLIIPESKINISL
;
A
#
# COMPACT_ATOMS: atom_id res chain seq x y z
N TYR A 1 -3.63 -17.45 6.80
CA TYR A 1 -2.60 -16.43 7.00
C TYR A 1 -3.17 -15.22 7.71
N VAL A 2 -2.37 -14.61 8.61
CA VAL A 2 -2.70 -13.37 9.31
C VAL A 2 -1.58 -12.38 9.05
N PHE A 3 -1.88 -11.29 8.33
CA PHE A 3 -0.95 -10.24 8.01
C PHE A 3 -0.99 -9.15 9.07
N ILE A 4 0.15 -8.88 9.70
CA ILE A 4 0.27 -8.04 10.89
C ILE A 4 1.18 -6.85 10.58
N GLN A 5 0.63 -5.62 10.64
CA GLN A 5 1.38 -4.38 10.41
C GLN A 5 1.04 -3.37 11.52
N PHE A 6 2.03 -3.00 12.30
CA PHE A 6 1.96 -1.97 13.36
C PHE A 6 3.23 -1.13 13.36
N GLY A 7 3.32 -0.12 14.23
CA GLY A 7 4.48 0.74 14.41
C GLY A 7 4.25 2.19 13.99
N HIS A 8 3.30 2.45 13.07
CA HIS A 8 3.07 3.80 12.53
C HIS A 8 2.52 4.80 13.56
N ASN A 9 1.75 4.31 14.53
CA ASN A 9 1.20 5.13 15.61
C ASN A 9 1.93 4.89 16.94
N ASP A 10 2.67 3.83 17.07
CA ASP A 10 3.36 3.41 18.28
C ASP A 10 4.51 4.37 18.66
N GLU A 11 5.08 5.07 17.67
CA GLU A 11 6.12 6.10 17.86
C GLU A 11 5.59 7.42 18.45
N LYS A 12 4.25 7.60 18.54
CA LYS A 12 3.66 8.82 19.09
C LYS A 12 3.95 8.91 20.59
N ALA A 13 4.31 10.10 21.06
CA ALA A 13 4.60 10.35 22.47
C ALA A 13 3.37 10.26 23.41
N ASP A 14 2.18 10.01 22.85
CA ASP A 14 0.96 9.77 23.61
C ASP A 14 1.05 8.44 24.35
N SER A 15 1.05 8.49 25.68
CA SER A 15 1.20 7.34 26.57
C SER A 15 0.16 6.23 26.36
N THR A 16 -0.97 6.53 25.72
CA THR A 16 -2.02 5.52 25.42
C THR A 16 -1.70 4.68 24.20
N ARG A 17 -0.74 5.09 23.37
CA ARG A 17 -0.38 4.44 22.10
C ARG A 17 1.09 4.12 21.99
N HIS A 18 1.93 4.78 22.79
CA HIS A 18 3.36 4.64 22.72
C HIS A 18 3.82 3.28 23.18
N THR A 19 4.70 2.68 22.39
CA THR A 19 5.47 1.48 22.76
C THR A 19 6.90 1.66 22.30
N ASP A 20 7.85 1.01 22.95
CA ASP A 20 9.29 1.18 22.69
C ASP A 20 9.86 0.00 21.90
N PRO A 21 10.52 0.25 20.73
CA PRO A 21 11.28 -0.77 20.01
C PRO A 21 12.40 -1.34 20.88
N GLY A 22 12.60 -2.64 20.76
CA GLY A 22 13.55 -3.37 21.61
C GLY A 22 12.99 -3.80 22.98
N SER A 23 11.76 -3.40 23.30
CA SER A 23 11.07 -3.78 24.54
C SER A 23 9.58 -4.01 24.31
N THR A 24 8.72 -3.08 24.71
CA THR A 24 7.26 -3.26 24.72
C THR A 24 6.66 -3.43 23.33
N PHE A 25 7.20 -2.79 22.29
CA PHE A 25 6.73 -2.99 20.92
C PHE A 25 7.03 -4.41 20.42
N ASP A 26 8.25 -4.89 20.65
CA ASP A 26 8.67 -6.25 20.28
C ASP A 26 7.87 -7.31 21.05
N GLU A 27 7.60 -7.09 22.35
CA GLU A 27 6.77 -7.99 23.17
C GLU A 27 5.35 -8.13 22.62
N ILE A 28 4.75 -7.02 22.20
CA ILE A 28 3.42 -7.01 21.58
C ILE A 28 3.43 -7.76 20.24
N LEU A 29 4.46 -7.55 19.40
CA LEU A 29 4.60 -8.30 18.15
C LEU A 29 4.75 -9.81 18.40
N ARG A 30 5.58 -10.23 19.38
CA ARG A 30 5.70 -11.64 19.77
C ARG A 30 4.36 -12.21 20.22
N ARG A 31 3.59 -11.43 20.98
CA ARG A 31 2.27 -11.82 21.43
C ARG A 31 1.31 -12.04 20.26
N TYR A 32 1.24 -11.13 19.29
CA TYR A 32 0.42 -11.29 18.08
C TYR A 32 0.80 -12.56 17.31
N VAL A 33 2.10 -12.83 17.13
CA VAL A 33 2.58 -14.04 16.46
C VAL A 33 2.12 -15.30 17.21
N ASN A 34 2.35 -15.35 18.52
CA ASN A 34 2.03 -16.52 19.36
C ASN A 34 0.51 -16.77 19.46
N GLU A 35 -0.29 -15.71 19.63
CA GLU A 35 -1.76 -15.82 19.66
C GLU A 35 -2.32 -16.27 18.31
N THR A 36 -1.73 -15.78 17.20
CA THR A 36 -2.09 -16.24 15.86
C THR A 36 -1.83 -17.74 15.70
N ARG A 37 -0.65 -18.20 16.08
CA ARG A 37 -0.27 -19.63 16.03
C ARG A 37 -1.16 -20.49 16.92
N ALA A 38 -1.47 -20.02 18.11
CA ALA A 38 -2.35 -20.73 19.05
C ALA A 38 -3.78 -20.95 18.52
N LYS A 39 -4.19 -20.11 17.55
CA LYS A 39 -5.47 -20.26 16.82
C LYS A 39 -5.35 -21.00 15.49
N GLY A 40 -4.20 -21.61 15.21
CA GLY A 40 -3.93 -22.31 13.94
C GLY A 40 -3.67 -21.40 12.75
N GLY A 41 -3.47 -20.11 12.97
CA GLY A 41 -3.11 -19.13 11.94
C GLY A 41 -1.62 -19.14 11.60
N ILE A 42 -1.29 -18.70 10.41
CA ILE A 42 0.10 -18.49 9.96
C ILE A 42 0.36 -16.99 9.94
N PRO A 43 1.16 -16.47 10.90
CA PRO A 43 1.45 -15.03 10.98
C PRO A 43 2.47 -14.61 9.93
N VAL A 44 2.29 -13.40 9.39
CA VAL A 44 3.24 -12.71 8.50
C VAL A 44 3.41 -11.30 9.03
N LEU A 45 4.63 -10.88 9.31
CA LEU A 45 4.92 -9.54 9.82
C LEU A 45 5.29 -8.58 8.69
N PHE A 46 4.75 -7.38 8.76
CA PHE A 46 5.10 -6.24 7.93
C PHE A 46 5.63 -5.10 8.81
N ASN A 47 6.56 -4.31 8.28
CA ASN A 47 6.86 -3.01 8.87
C ASN A 47 5.98 -1.92 8.26
N SER A 48 6.04 -0.70 8.83
CA SER A 48 5.23 0.45 8.41
C SER A 48 5.62 0.93 7.02
N ILE A 49 4.63 1.31 6.21
CA ILE A 49 4.85 2.00 4.94
C ILE A 49 5.49 3.38 5.19
N VAL A 50 6.24 3.88 4.22
CA VAL A 50 6.90 5.19 4.32
C VAL A 50 5.89 6.34 4.40
N ARG A 51 6.23 7.40 5.16
CA ARG A 51 5.58 8.72 5.04
C ARG A 51 6.25 9.52 3.93
N ARG A 52 5.48 10.38 3.28
CA ARG A 52 5.99 11.28 2.24
C ARG A 52 6.71 12.48 2.87
N ASN A 53 7.89 12.25 3.44
CA ASN A 53 8.71 13.27 4.09
C ASN A 53 9.99 13.52 3.30
N PHE A 54 9.95 14.44 2.34
CA PHE A 54 11.11 14.84 1.55
C PHE A 54 11.89 15.96 2.24
N VAL A 55 13.20 15.80 2.33
CA VAL A 55 14.13 16.68 3.04
C VAL A 55 15.36 16.97 2.18
N GLN A 56 16.04 18.10 2.47
CA GLN A 56 17.32 18.40 1.82
C GLN A 56 18.43 17.48 2.37
N PRO A 57 19.28 16.90 1.53
CA PRO A 57 20.32 15.94 1.95
C PRO A 57 21.36 16.50 2.96
N LYS A 58 21.46 17.81 3.10
CA LYS A 58 22.44 18.50 3.95
C LYS A 58 21.86 19.06 5.24
N ASP A 59 20.62 18.74 5.57
CA ASP A 59 19.95 19.27 6.75
C ASP A 59 20.33 18.45 7.99
N ASP A 60 21.42 18.81 8.68
CA ASP A 60 21.85 18.18 9.94
C ASP A 60 20.78 18.27 11.04
N ALA A 61 19.80 19.17 10.92
CA ALA A 61 18.66 19.29 11.81
C ALA A 61 17.72 18.08 11.74
N ILE A 62 17.72 17.32 10.62
CA ILE A 62 16.87 16.15 10.41
C ILE A 62 17.26 15.00 11.31
N ALA A 63 18.55 14.86 11.61
CA ALA A 63 19.06 13.83 12.51
C ALA A 63 18.57 13.96 13.96
N LYS A 64 18.02 15.12 14.33
CA LYS A 64 17.62 15.45 15.71
C LYS A 64 16.12 15.55 15.93
N ASP A 65 15.31 15.73 14.89
CA ASP A 65 13.86 15.88 15.03
C ASP A 65 13.08 14.93 14.12
N VAL A 66 12.96 13.71 14.60
CA VAL A 66 12.17 12.63 13.97
C VAL A 66 10.66 12.92 14.01
N ARG A 67 10.23 14.04 14.58
CA ARG A 67 8.83 14.35 14.90
C ARG A 67 8.33 15.64 14.27
N ARG A 68 8.58 15.85 12.97
CA ARG A 68 7.87 16.93 12.27
C ARG A 68 6.38 16.61 12.25
N THR A 69 5.61 17.49 12.86
CA THR A 69 4.15 17.41 12.93
C THR A 69 3.55 17.39 11.53
N PRO A 70 2.57 16.53 11.24
CA PRO A 70 1.81 16.61 9.98
C PRO A 70 1.22 18.00 9.83
N GLY A 71 1.58 18.73 8.77
CA GLY A 71 1.02 20.06 8.48
C GLY A 71 2.03 21.19 8.24
N GLU A 72 3.33 20.97 8.36
CA GLU A 72 4.31 21.99 7.96
C GLU A 72 4.39 22.09 6.43
N LYS A 73 4.05 23.29 5.94
CA LYS A 73 3.80 23.62 4.53
C LYS A 73 5.06 23.84 3.68
N GLU A 74 6.21 23.25 3.98
CA GLU A 74 7.35 23.40 3.10
C GLU A 74 7.17 22.51 1.86
N GLN A 75 7.05 23.16 0.70
CA GLN A 75 7.09 22.47 -0.58
C GLN A 75 8.46 21.81 -0.75
N PRO A 76 8.53 20.52 -1.09
CA PRO A 76 9.79 19.85 -1.35
C PRO A 76 10.54 20.54 -2.50
N LYS A 77 11.77 20.91 -2.27
CA LYS A 77 12.63 21.51 -3.28
C LYS A 77 13.27 20.42 -4.14
N GLU A 78 13.62 20.77 -5.37
CA GLU A 78 14.36 19.87 -6.26
C GLU A 78 15.66 19.37 -5.59
N GLY A 79 15.98 18.10 -5.76
CA GLY A 79 17.14 17.47 -5.12
C GLY A 79 16.90 16.96 -3.69
N THR A 80 15.66 16.95 -3.22
CA THR A 80 15.31 16.38 -1.90
C THR A 80 15.34 14.86 -1.91
N VAL A 81 15.62 14.26 -0.75
CA VAL A 81 15.55 12.82 -0.52
C VAL A 81 14.40 12.48 0.43
N LEU A 82 13.81 11.32 0.22
CA LEU A 82 12.78 10.82 1.11
C LEU A 82 13.43 10.33 2.41
N PHE A 83 13.02 10.91 3.52
CA PHE A 83 13.53 10.57 4.85
C PHE A 83 12.50 9.74 5.62
N ASP A 84 12.90 8.57 6.10
CA ASP A 84 12.02 7.76 6.93
C ASP A 84 12.00 8.22 8.38
N THR A 85 10.82 8.37 8.95
CA THR A 85 10.61 8.90 10.31
C THR A 85 10.36 7.81 11.35
N HIS A 86 10.29 6.53 10.96
CA HIS A 86 9.93 5.45 11.88
C HIS A 86 11.09 4.92 12.71
N GLY A 87 12.34 5.14 12.29
CA GLY A 87 13.52 4.70 13.05
C GLY A 87 13.48 3.21 13.39
N ALA A 88 13.77 2.87 14.64
CA ALA A 88 13.85 1.49 15.12
C ALA A 88 12.53 0.69 15.05
N TYR A 89 11.38 1.35 14.84
CA TYR A 89 10.11 0.65 14.61
C TYR A 89 10.07 -0.13 13.29
N LEU A 90 10.97 0.14 12.36
CA LEU A 90 11.11 -0.64 11.13
C LEU A 90 11.84 -1.96 11.34
N ASP A 91 12.79 -1.97 12.29
CA ASP A 91 13.62 -3.13 12.56
C ASP A 91 12.95 -4.13 13.50
N ALA A 92 12.13 -3.66 14.43
CA ALA A 92 11.46 -4.52 15.40
C ALA A 92 10.65 -5.66 14.77
N PRO A 93 9.76 -5.43 13.77
CA PRO A 93 9.03 -6.53 13.11
C PRO A 93 9.97 -7.51 12.39
N ARG A 94 11.04 -7.03 11.76
CA ARG A 94 12.06 -7.87 11.11
C ARG A 94 12.79 -8.76 12.14
N ASN A 95 13.19 -8.19 13.27
CA ASN A 95 13.91 -8.89 14.32
C ASN A 95 13.03 -9.96 14.97
N VAL A 96 11.78 -9.63 15.32
CA VAL A 96 10.80 -10.57 15.89
C VAL A 96 10.47 -11.68 14.88
N ALA A 97 10.33 -11.35 13.60
CA ALA A 97 10.09 -12.34 12.56
C ALA A 97 11.24 -13.34 12.46
N LYS A 98 12.47 -12.84 12.47
CA LYS A 98 13.69 -13.69 12.48
C LYS A 98 13.77 -14.56 13.73
N GLU A 99 13.51 -13.98 14.91
CA GLU A 99 13.52 -14.68 16.19
C GLU A 99 12.52 -15.84 16.22
N LEU A 100 11.30 -15.60 15.76
CA LEU A 100 10.21 -16.56 15.84
C LEU A 100 10.04 -17.41 14.57
N GLY A 101 10.90 -17.25 13.55
CA GLY A 101 10.81 -18.00 12.31
C GLY A 101 9.48 -17.79 11.59
N VAL A 102 9.04 -16.54 11.42
CA VAL A 102 7.88 -16.15 10.64
C VAL A 102 8.28 -15.33 9.42
N THR A 103 7.45 -15.35 8.38
CA THR A 103 7.69 -14.55 7.17
C THR A 103 7.64 -13.05 7.52
N PHE A 104 8.61 -12.29 7.01
CA PHE A 104 8.65 -10.84 7.09
C PHE A 104 8.65 -10.24 5.69
N ILE A 105 7.83 -9.21 5.49
CA ILE A 105 7.76 -8.43 4.24
C ILE A 105 8.08 -6.97 4.54
N ASP A 106 9.14 -6.47 3.91
CA ASP A 106 9.64 -5.10 4.11
C ASP A 106 8.81 -4.09 3.29
N MET A 107 7.62 -3.76 3.81
CA MET A 107 6.74 -2.78 3.16
C MET A 107 7.32 -1.37 3.18
N ASN A 108 8.14 -1.05 4.18
CA ASN A 108 8.82 0.24 4.22
C ASN A 108 9.74 0.41 3.00
N LYS A 109 10.65 -0.54 2.78
CA LYS A 109 11.55 -0.49 1.61
C LYS A 109 10.79 -0.41 0.30
N ILE A 110 9.76 -1.24 0.12
CA ILE A 110 8.95 -1.28 -1.12
C ILE A 110 8.28 0.07 -1.37
N THR A 111 7.67 0.66 -0.34
CA THR A 111 6.97 1.94 -0.48
C THR A 111 7.94 3.13 -0.53
N HIS A 112 9.09 3.04 0.13
CA HIS A 112 10.16 4.03 0.02
C HIS A 112 10.67 4.11 -1.42
N ASP A 113 10.98 2.97 -2.04
CA ASP A 113 11.46 2.92 -3.42
C ASP A 113 10.43 3.53 -4.40
N LEU A 114 9.14 3.23 -4.20
CA LEU A 114 8.06 3.83 -5.00
C LEU A 114 8.00 5.36 -4.81
N VAL A 115 7.92 5.83 -3.58
CA VAL A 115 7.71 7.25 -3.27
C VAL A 115 8.94 8.08 -3.64
N GLN A 116 10.15 7.56 -3.37
CA GLN A 116 11.41 8.19 -3.80
C GLN A 116 11.52 8.25 -5.32
N GLY A 117 11.16 7.17 -6.03
CA GLY A 117 11.19 7.10 -7.49
C GLY A 117 10.21 8.08 -8.16
N LEU A 118 9.06 8.32 -7.55
CA LEU A 118 8.09 9.33 -8.01
C LEU A 118 8.57 10.76 -7.70
N GLY A 119 9.41 10.92 -6.70
CA GLY A 119 9.86 12.22 -6.25
C GLY A 119 8.80 13.07 -5.55
N PRO A 120 9.18 14.30 -5.14
CA PRO A 120 8.35 15.12 -4.25
C PRO A 120 7.05 15.65 -4.88
N VAL A 121 6.96 15.73 -6.19
CA VAL A 121 5.77 16.26 -6.88
C VAL A 121 4.79 15.12 -7.17
N GLU A 122 5.23 14.13 -7.93
CA GLU A 122 4.37 13.05 -8.42
C GLU A 122 3.87 12.13 -7.31
N SER A 123 4.63 11.97 -6.21
CA SER A 123 4.20 11.15 -5.08
C SER A 123 2.97 11.70 -4.34
N LYS A 124 2.64 12.99 -4.50
CA LYS A 124 1.41 13.57 -3.91
C LYS A 124 0.15 12.80 -4.32
N LYS A 125 0.11 12.25 -5.53
CA LYS A 125 -1.04 11.48 -6.04
C LYS A 125 -1.37 10.22 -5.24
N LEU A 126 -0.43 9.73 -4.42
CA LEU A 126 -0.66 8.57 -3.56
C LEU A 126 -1.28 8.95 -2.21
N PHE A 127 -1.17 10.20 -1.79
CA PHE A 127 -1.52 10.66 -0.45
C PHE A 127 -2.76 11.56 -0.46
N MET A 128 -3.25 11.91 0.75
CA MET A 128 -4.48 12.69 0.91
C MET A 128 -4.22 14.19 0.66
N PHE A 129 -4.00 14.54 -0.60
CA PHE A 129 -3.97 15.91 -1.09
C PHE A 129 -5.30 16.22 -1.75
N VAL A 130 -6.03 17.21 -1.20
CA VAL A 130 -7.37 17.62 -1.63
C VAL A 130 -7.38 19.14 -1.72
N GLU A 131 -7.77 19.68 -2.87
CA GLU A 131 -7.91 21.13 -3.06
C GLU A 131 -9.12 21.68 -2.29
N PRO A 132 -9.09 22.97 -1.89
CA PRO A 132 -10.24 23.60 -1.26
C PRO A 132 -11.52 23.44 -2.09
N ASN A 133 -12.63 23.10 -1.41
CA ASN A 133 -13.95 22.86 -2.00
C ASN A 133 -14.07 21.67 -2.97
N GLN A 134 -13.04 20.85 -3.10
CA GLN A 134 -13.08 19.65 -3.93
C GLN A 134 -13.91 18.53 -3.30
N VAL A 135 -13.82 18.37 -1.98
CA VAL A 135 -14.54 17.33 -1.21
C VAL A 135 -15.28 17.98 -0.05
N PRO A 136 -16.58 17.71 0.14
CA PRO A 136 -17.37 18.33 1.22
C PRO A 136 -16.79 18.12 2.63
N ALA A 137 -16.17 16.97 2.89
CA ALA A 137 -15.53 16.68 4.17
C ALA A 137 -14.27 17.53 4.45
N PHE A 138 -13.69 18.14 3.41
CA PHE A 138 -12.47 18.96 3.52
C PHE A 138 -12.66 20.32 2.80
N PRO A 139 -13.55 21.21 3.29
CA PRO A 139 -13.87 22.45 2.57
C PRO A 139 -12.68 23.41 2.44
N LYS A 140 -11.68 23.29 3.32
CA LYS A 140 -10.43 24.08 3.28
C LYS A 140 -9.30 23.36 2.53
N GLY A 141 -9.59 22.20 1.92
CA GLY A 141 -8.57 21.32 1.37
C GLY A 141 -7.88 20.49 2.46
N ARG A 142 -6.96 19.64 2.05
CA ARG A 142 -6.11 18.82 2.94
C ARG A 142 -4.77 18.56 2.29
N GLU A 143 -3.69 18.75 3.04
CA GLU A 143 -2.34 18.34 2.69
C GLU A 143 -1.86 17.32 3.72
N ASP A 144 -1.81 16.05 3.35
CA ASP A 144 -1.47 14.97 4.28
C ASP A 144 -0.42 14.05 3.66
N ASN A 145 0.76 14.08 4.23
CA ASN A 145 1.92 13.28 3.79
C ASN A 145 1.95 11.87 4.41
N THR A 146 0.96 11.51 5.18
CA THR A 146 0.90 10.26 5.94
C THR A 146 -0.18 9.32 5.44
N HIS A 147 -1.41 9.82 5.28
CA HIS A 147 -2.55 8.99 4.91
C HIS A 147 -2.68 8.88 3.39
N LEU A 148 -2.89 7.67 2.94
CA LEU A 148 -3.10 7.37 1.53
C LEU A 148 -4.53 7.77 1.09
N ASN A 149 -4.65 8.22 -0.14
CA ASN A 149 -5.94 8.26 -0.83
C ASN A 149 -6.26 6.88 -1.43
N VAL A 150 -7.43 6.74 -2.07
CA VAL A 150 -7.87 5.45 -2.67
C VAL A 150 -6.89 4.94 -3.72
N TYR A 151 -6.34 5.82 -4.56
CA TYR A 151 -5.37 5.45 -5.58
C TYR A 151 -4.06 4.94 -4.94
N GLY A 152 -3.52 5.67 -3.97
CA GLY A 152 -2.31 5.26 -3.25
C GLY A 152 -2.51 3.96 -2.48
N ALA A 153 -3.64 3.79 -1.80
CA ALA A 153 -3.96 2.55 -1.08
C ALA A 153 -4.00 1.34 -2.02
N ARG A 154 -4.63 1.47 -3.20
CA ARG A 154 -4.66 0.39 -4.20
C ARG A 154 -3.28 0.10 -4.78
N THR A 155 -2.50 1.14 -5.09
CA THR A 155 -1.14 0.99 -5.61
C THR A 155 -0.25 0.23 -4.62
N ILE A 156 -0.26 0.63 -3.34
CA ILE A 156 0.55 0.00 -2.31
C ILE A 156 0.03 -1.41 -1.98
N ALA A 157 -1.29 -1.62 -1.98
CA ALA A 157 -1.85 -2.97 -1.82
C ALA A 157 -1.41 -3.91 -2.95
N GLY A 158 -1.34 -3.44 -4.19
CA GLY A 158 -0.78 -4.21 -5.31
C GLY A 158 0.66 -4.64 -5.05
N LEU A 159 1.52 -3.72 -4.61
CA LEU A 159 2.91 -4.03 -4.26
C LEU A 159 3.01 -5.04 -3.09
N ALA A 160 2.12 -4.93 -2.10
CA ALA A 160 2.06 -5.88 -1.00
C ALA A 160 1.67 -7.29 -1.50
N VAL A 161 0.68 -7.38 -2.40
CA VAL A 161 0.26 -8.64 -3.02
C VAL A 161 1.41 -9.28 -3.82
N ASP A 162 2.15 -8.49 -4.61
CA ASP A 162 3.31 -8.97 -5.35
C ASP A 162 4.41 -9.50 -4.42
N ALA A 163 4.67 -8.80 -3.31
CA ALA A 163 5.63 -9.22 -2.31
C ALA A 163 5.17 -10.51 -1.59
N ILE A 164 3.88 -10.62 -1.25
CA ILE A 164 3.29 -11.84 -0.66
C ILE A 164 3.50 -13.03 -1.60
N GLY A 165 3.26 -12.87 -2.90
CA GLY A 165 3.45 -13.94 -3.87
C GLY A 165 4.91 -14.41 -4.02
N LYS A 166 5.87 -13.51 -3.80
CA LYS A 166 7.30 -13.84 -3.82
C LYS A 166 7.75 -14.53 -2.55
N GLU A 167 7.34 -14.02 -1.38
CA GLU A 167 7.78 -14.51 -0.07
C GLU A 167 6.98 -15.74 0.41
N ILE A 168 5.77 -15.95 -0.13
CA ILE A 168 4.88 -17.07 0.23
C ILE A 168 4.37 -17.73 -1.06
N PRO A 169 5.19 -18.62 -1.69
CA PRO A 169 4.87 -19.21 -3.00
C PRO A 169 3.53 -19.97 -3.05
N GLU A 170 3.09 -20.54 -1.93
CA GLU A 170 1.80 -21.22 -1.84
C GLU A 170 0.61 -20.29 -2.00
N LEU A 171 0.78 -18.98 -1.74
CA LEU A 171 -0.24 -17.97 -1.99
C LEU A 171 -0.20 -17.42 -3.42
N ALA A 172 0.93 -17.56 -4.13
CA ALA A 172 1.10 -17.02 -5.48
C ALA A 172 -0.01 -17.48 -6.43
N LYS A 173 -0.46 -18.74 -6.30
CA LYS A 173 -1.54 -19.31 -7.14
C LYS A 173 -2.92 -18.67 -6.93
N TYR A 174 -3.11 -17.95 -5.82
CA TYR A 174 -4.35 -17.23 -5.52
C TYR A 174 -4.30 -15.76 -5.88
N ILE A 175 -3.13 -15.26 -6.31
CA ILE A 175 -2.96 -13.86 -6.71
C ILE A 175 -3.55 -13.68 -8.10
N ARG A 176 -4.55 -12.83 -8.21
CA ARG A 176 -5.12 -12.45 -9.49
C ARG A 176 -4.14 -11.55 -10.26
N GLN A 177 -3.76 -11.99 -11.46
CA GLN A 177 -2.92 -11.20 -12.37
C GLN A 177 -3.75 -10.23 -13.21
N PHE A 178 -5.07 -10.43 -13.26
CA PHE A 178 -6.02 -9.64 -14.04
C PHE A 178 -7.21 -9.25 -13.17
N ASP A 179 -7.79 -8.06 -13.42
CA ASP A 179 -8.98 -7.60 -12.70
C ASP A 179 -10.17 -8.51 -12.97
N TYR A 180 -10.33 -8.91 -14.23
CA TYR A 180 -11.39 -9.83 -14.67
C TYR A 180 -10.85 -10.94 -15.56
N VAL A 181 -11.52 -12.08 -15.51
CA VAL A 181 -11.23 -13.24 -16.36
C VAL A 181 -12.52 -13.64 -17.07
N VAL A 182 -12.47 -13.70 -18.42
CA VAL A 182 -13.55 -14.23 -19.25
C VAL A 182 -13.21 -15.66 -19.63
N ALA A 183 -14.10 -16.61 -19.36
CA ALA A 183 -13.91 -18.02 -19.72
C ALA A 183 -15.27 -18.71 -19.96
N GLN A 184 -15.41 -19.36 -21.12
CA GLN A 184 -16.64 -20.06 -21.51
C GLN A 184 -16.91 -21.34 -20.71
N ASP A 185 -15.86 -21.90 -20.08
CA ASP A 185 -15.94 -23.10 -19.26
C ASP A 185 -16.38 -22.83 -17.80
N GLY A 186 -16.72 -21.59 -17.49
CA GLY A 186 -17.14 -21.16 -16.14
C GLY A 186 -15.98 -20.99 -15.14
N SER A 187 -14.73 -21.09 -15.58
CA SER A 187 -13.55 -20.89 -14.72
C SER A 187 -13.14 -19.41 -14.59
N GLY A 188 -13.86 -18.50 -15.24
CA GLY A 188 -13.68 -17.06 -15.18
C GLY A 188 -14.76 -16.34 -14.34
N ASP A 189 -14.64 -15.02 -14.29
CA ASP A 189 -15.65 -14.15 -13.63
C ASP A 189 -16.87 -13.95 -14.56
N PHE A 190 -16.67 -14.05 -15.88
CA PHE A 190 -17.70 -13.82 -16.90
C PHE A 190 -17.61 -14.88 -18.01
N PHE A 191 -18.74 -15.14 -18.66
CA PHE A 191 -18.80 -16.05 -19.81
C PHE A 191 -18.57 -15.34 -21.14
N THR A 192 -18.84 -14.01 -21.20
CA THR A 192 -18.71 -13.21 -22.40
C THR A 192 -17.77 -12.02 -22.18
N VAL A 193 -17.15 -11.56 -23.26
CA VAL A 193 -16.24 -10.38 -23.22
C VAL A 193 -17.07 -9.11 -22.94
N GLN A 194 -18.30 -9.04 -23.49
CA GLN A 194 -19.15 -7.88 -23.26
C GLN A 194 -19.57 -7.72 -21.80
N GLU A 195 -19.84 -8.82 -21.09
CA GLU A 195 -20.13 -8.77 -19.65
C GLU A 195 -18.96 -8.18 -18.86
N ALA A 196 -17.74 -8.61 -19.16
CA ALA A 196 -16.54 -8.09 -18.50
C ALA A 196 -16.33 -6.58 -18.79
N ILE A 197 -16.53 -6.15 -20.04
CA ILE A 197 -16.48 -4.73 -20.42
C ILE A 197 -17.54 -3.92 -19.65
N ASN A 198 -18.74 -4.42 -19.55
CA ASN A 198 -19.84 -3.75 -18.85
C ASN A 198 -19.56 -3.61 -17.33
N ALA A 199 -18.85 -4.57 -16.75
CA ALA A 199 -18.47 -4.57 -15.33
C ALA A 199 -17.36 -3.57 -14.99
N VAL A 200 -16.61 -3.07 -15.99
CA VAL A 200 -15.58 -2.05 -15.74
C VAL A 200 -16.22 -0.77 -15.20
N PRO A 201 -15.71 -0.17 -14.11
CA PRO A 201 -16.21 1.11 -13.62
C PRO A 201 -16.10 2.22 -14.67
N ASP A 202 -17.14 3.08 -14.75
CA ASP A 202 -17.16 4.21 -15.67
C ASP A 202 -16.12 5.27 -15.28
N PHE A 203 -15.56 5.94 -16.29
CA PHE A 203 -14.64 7.08 -16.17
C PHE A 203 -13.43 6.85 -15.24
N ARG A 204 -12.92 5.62 -15.20
CA ARG A 204 -11.79 5.22 -14.36
C ARG A 204 -10.47 5.78 -14.93
N LYS A 205 -10.08 6.98 -14.52
CA LYS A 205 -8.93 7.72 -15.08
C LYS A 205 -7.56 7.20 -14.62
N ASP A 206 -7.46 6.76 -13.38
CA ASP A 206 -6.16 6.59 -12.69
C ASP A 206 -5.67 5.13 -12.65
N VAL A 207 -6.51 4.17 -13.00
CA VAL A 207 -6.16 2.75 -12.95
C VAL A 207 -6.65 2.04 -14.21
N ARG A 208 -5.75 1.30 -14.86
CA ARG A 208 -6.11 0.43 -15.98
C ARG A 208 -6.84 -0.80 -15.45
N THR A 209 -7.96 -1.16 -16.07
CA THR A 209 -8.64 -2.44 -15.86
C THR A 209 -8.14 -3.46 -16.87
N THR A 210 -7.64 -4.58 -16.39
CA THR A 210 -7.12 -5.67 -17.21
C THR A 210 -8.12 -6.82 -17.26
N ILE A 211 -8.44 -7.29 -18.46
CA ILE A 211 -9.38 -8.40 -18.70
C ILE A 211 -8.65 -9.49 -19.45
N LEU A 212 -8.42 -10.63 -18.80
CA LEU A 212 -7.91 -11.82 -19.47
C LEU A 212 -9.06 -12.55 -20.17
N ILE A 213 -8.97 -12.70 -21.48
CA ILE A 213 -9.89 -13.52 -22.27
C ILE A 213 -9.19 -14.87 -22.49
N ARG A 214 -9.70 -15.93 -21.84
CA ARG A 214 -9.19 -17.28 -22.03
C ARG A 214 -9.54 -17.81 -23.42
N LYS A 215 -8.78 -18.79 -23.88
CA LYS A 215 -9.00 -19.44 -25.18
C LYS A 215 -10.46 -19.87 -25.33
N GLY A 216 -11.09 -19.45 -26.42
CA GLY A 216 -12.49 -19.74 -26.73
C GLY A 216 -12.91 -19.11 -28.06
N THR A 217 -14.15 -19.35 -28.47
CA THR A 217 -14.76 -18.69 -29.63
C THR A 217 -15.92 -17.82 -29.16
N TYR A 218 -15.67 -16.53 -29.06
CA TYR A 218 -16.63 -15.54 -28.58
C TYR A 218 -17.35 -14.89 -29.77
N LYS A 219 -18.58 -15.38 -30.09
CA LYS A 219 -19.40 -14.85 -31.17
C LYS A 219 -20.30 -13.73 -30.66
N GLU A 220 -19.74 -12.56 -30.46
CA GLU A 220 -20.44 -11.40 -29.92
C GLU A 220 -19.98 -10.11 -30.61
N LYS A 221 -20.85 -9.10 -30.63
CA LYS A 221 -20.49 -7.76 -31.04
C LYS A 221 -20.08 -6.98 -29.81
N LEU A 222 -18.82 -6.56 -29.75
CA LEU A 222 -18.31 -5.78 -28.63
C LEU A 222 -18.68 -4.31 -28.80
N ILE A 223 -19.24 -3.76 -27.73
CA ILE A 223 -19.55 -2.33 -27.59
C ILE A 223 -18.78 -1.82 -26.40
N ILE A 224 -17.84 -0.89 -26.64
CA ILE A 224 -17.09 -0.21 -25.57
C ILE A 224 -17.66 1.21 -25.47
N PRO A 225 -18.52 1.49 -24.46
CA PRO A 225 -19.05 2.84 -24.27
C PRO A 225 -17.92 3.83 -23.98
N GLU A 226 -18.12 5.09 -24.32
CA GLU A 226 -17.16 6.18 -24.09
C GLU A 226 -16.75 6.32 -22.62
N SER A 227 -17.64 5.93 -21.70
CA SER A 227 -17.38 5.92 -20.26
C SER A 227 -16.38 4.83 -19.82
N LYS A 228 -16.20 3.78 -20.61
CA LYS A 228 -15.31 2.63 -20.31
C LYS A 228 -13.88 2.90 -20.77
N ILE A 229 -13.16 3.73 -20.04
CA ILE A 229 -11.78 4.13 -20.34
C ILE A 229 -10.76 3.29 -19.58
N ASN A 230 -9.50 3.29 -20.04
CA ASN A 230 -8.40 2.55 -19.44
C ASN A 230 -8.64 1.03 -19.33
N ILE A 231 -9.18 0.41 -20.36
CA ILE A 231 -9.34 -1.04 -20.46
C ILE A 231 -8.17 -1.65 -21.25
N SER A 232 -7.74 -2.83 -20.85
CA SER A 232 -6.83 -3.72 -21.59
C SER A 232 -7.50 -5.09 -21.69
N LEU A 233 -7.63 -5.60 -22.91
CA LEU A 233 -8.11 -6.95 -23.23
C LEU A 233 -6.93 -7.85 -23.62
#